data_c358db7a30c6b85c9645570224f3ac15
#
_entry.id   c358db7a30c6b85c9645570224f3ac15
#
_cell.length_a   1.000
_cell.length_b   1.000
_cell.length_c   1.000
_cell.angle_alpha   90.00
_cell.angle_beta   90.00
_cell.angle_gamma   90.00
#
_symmetry.space_group_name_H-M   'P 1'
#
loop_
_entity.id
_entity.type
_entity.pdbx_description
1 polymer ?
#
loop_
_entity_poly.entity_id
_entity_poly.type
_entity_poly.pdbx_seq_one_letter_code
_entity_poly.pdbx_strand_id
1 'polypeptide(L)'
;DGPPPELSDHSATPIHTAKTHQDTPFETIGKGIPSQTQWEVSGKALVTDVPITYLGYVNRDTGVIEEPGHPLDGVPIKDAVLIYPKGSGSTVAPFVLMGLIYTGFGPIAIVNRDVCPLTLPAASLLGVPYAHGFRDDPTTQVNTGDEVSLTLSGGEVSLRVEARSTED
;
A
#
# COMPACT_ATOMS: atom_id res chain seq x y z
N ASP A 1 38.80 13.95 -31.56
CA ASP A 1 38.41 13.70 -31.39
C ASP A 1 37.69 13.62 -30.95
N GLY A 2 37.47 13.82 -30.85
CA GLY A 2 36.92 13.59 -30.34
C GLY A 2 36.00 13.64 -29.99
N PRO A 3 35.64 13.64 -30.01
CA PRO A 3 34.83 13.48 -29.62
C PRO A 3 34.10 13.14 -29.39
N PRO A 4 33.92 13.14 -29.33
CA PRO A 4 33.24 12.73 -29.05
C PRO A 4 32.45 12.45 -28.67
N PRO A 5 32.34 12.47 -28.57
CA PRO A 5 31.66 12.16 -28.09
C PRO A 5 30.84 12.00 -27.68
N GLU A 6 30.83 12.04 -27.62
CA GLU A 6 30.46 11.85 -27.15
C GLU A 6 29.70 11.50 -26.79
N LEU A 7 29.80 11.49 -27.16
CA LEU A 7 29.38 11.04 -26.80
C LEU A 7 28.73 10.67 -26.32
N SER A 8 28.80 10.64 -26.53
CA SER A 8 28.50 10.17 -26.07
C SER A 8 27.76 10.00 -25.53
N ASP A 9 27.80 10.25 -25.73
CA ASP A 9 27.34 10.03 -25.22
C ASP A 9 26.57 9.98 -24.74
N HIS A 10 26.48 10.05 -24.89
CA HIS A 10 26.14 9.81 -24.53
C HIS A 10 25.34 9.83 -24.24
N SER A 11 25.39 9.88 -24.50
CA SER A 11 24.91 9.89 -24.26
C SER A 11 24.16 9.90 -23.98
N ALA A 12 24.05 10.00 -24.01
CA ALA A 12 23.43 9.91 -23.74
C ALA A 12 22.69 9.93 -23.34
N THR A 13 22.32 9.75 -23.29
CA THR A 13 21.57 9.74 -22.82
C THR A 13 20.79 10.32 -22.10
N PRO A 14 20.63 10.69 -21.63
CA PRO A 14 19.90 11.43 -20.62
C PRO A 14 18.75 12.24 -21.08
N ILE A 15 18.62 12.27 -22.23
CA ILE A 15 17.61 13.05 -22.82
C ILE A 15 16.24 12.74 -22.33
N HIS A 16 15.93 11.51 -22.17
CA HIS A 16 14.64 11.06 -21.71
C HIS A 16 14.56 11.09 -20.20
N THR A 17 15.38 11.88 -19.57
CA THR A 17 15.47 11.87 -18.13
C THR A 17 14.19 12.28 -17.44
N ALA A 18 13.58 13.36 -17.86
CA ALA A 18 12.38 13.83 -17.21
C ALA A 18 11.25 12.82 -17.34
N LYS A 19 11.05 12.31 -18.52
CA LYS A 19 10.01 11.34 -18.76
C LYS A 19 10.30 10.04 -18.02
N THR A 20 11.54 9.60 -18.09
CA THR A 20 11.97 8.43 -17.39
C THR A 20 11.76 8.58 -15.89
N HIS A 21 11.98 9.79 -15.40
CA HIS A 21 11.81 10.08 -14.01
C HIS A 21 10.39 9.86 -13.54
N GLN A 22 9.40 10.32 -14.33
CA GLN A 22 8.01 10.14 -14.01
C GLN A 22 7.60 8.68 -14.08
N ASP A 23 8.23 7.94 -14.97
CA ASP A 23 7.89 6.54 -15.18
C ASP A 23 8.76 5.59 -14.35
N THR A 24 9.76 6.13 -13.65
CA THR A 24 10.64 5.29 -12.85
C THR A 24 9.87 4.62 -11.73
N PRO A 25 9.93 3.29 -11.64
CA PRO A 25 9.24 2.59 -10.56
C PRO A 25 9.82 2.96 -9.21
N PHE A 26 8.95 3.16 -8.25
CA PHE A 26 9.35 3.33 -6.87
C PHE A 26 9.37 1.95 -6.22
N GLU A 27 10.37 1.70 -5.41
CA GLU A 27 10.46 0.44 -4.69
C GLU A 27 11.02 0.69 -3.30
N THR A 28 10.45 0.04 -2.30
CA THR A 28 10.95 0.11 -0.94
C THR A 28 10.78 -1.25 -0.27
N ILE A 29 11.57 -1.49 0.76
CA ILE A 29 11.61 -2.77 1.46
C ILE A 29 11.11 -2.58 2.88
N GLY A 30 10.22 -3.45 3.28
CA GLY A 30 9.67 -3.48 4.63
C GLY A 30 9.68 -4.89 5.18
N LYS A 31 8.80 -5.13 6.15
CA LYS A 31 8.77 -6.38 6.90
C LYS A 31 7.41 -7.03 6.81
N GLY A 32 7.41 -8.35 6.65
CA GLY A 32 6.21 -9.14 6.82
C GLY A 32 6.04 -9.57 8.27
N ILE A 33 5.05 -10.42 8.52
CA ILE A 33 4.81 -10.93 9.88
C ILE A 33 5.16 -12.41 9.92
N PRO A 34 5.59 -12.91 11.10
CA PRO A 34 6.11 -14.28 11.19
C PRO A 34 5.13 -15.36 10.79
N SER A 35 3.83 -15.10 10.91
CA SER A 35 2.81 -16.09 10.57
C SER A 35 2.66 -16.25 9.06
N GLN A 36 3.26 -15.37 8.26
CA GLN A 36 3.17 -15.41 6.80
C GLN A 36 4.56 -15.63 6.22
N THR A 37 4.70 -16.62 5.34
CA THR A 37 6.03 -17.04 4.89
C THR A 37 6.36 -16.57 3.49
N GLN A 38 5.42 -16.60 2.59
CA GLN A 38 5.66 -16.18 1.21
C GLN A 38 4.33 -15.87 0.53
N TRP A 39 4.27 -14.74 -0.11
CA TRP A 39 3.10 -14.37 -0.90
C TRP A 39 3.48 -13.26 -1.89
N GLU A 40 2.64 -13.14 -2.90
CA GLU A 40 2.77 -12.07 -3.89
C GLU A 40 1.38 -11.57 -4.22
N VAL A 41 1.20 -10.26 -4.25
CA VAL A 41 -0.10 -9.67 -4.51
C VAL A 41 0.09 -8.34 -5.23
N SER A 42 -0.89 -7.97 -6.05
CA SER A 42 -0.86 -6.68 -6.72
C SER A 42 -2.29 -6.14 -6.82
N GLY A 43 -2.39 -4.84 -6.90
CA GLY A 43 -3.68 -4.17 -7.02
C GLY A 43 -3.53 -2.68 -6.95
N LYS A 44 -4.65 -2.00 -6.93
CA LYS A 44 -4.65 -0.55 -6.83
C LYS A 44 -4.50 -0.10 -5.40
N ALA A 45 -3.65 0.88 -5.20
CA ALA A 45 -3.41 1.44 -3.88
C ALA A 45 -4.53 2.36 -3.45
N LEU A 46 -4.84 2.30 -2.17
CA LEU A 46 -5.73 3.24 -1.51
C LEU A 46 -4.94 3.78 -0.33
N VAL A 47 -4.53 5.04 -0.39
CA VAL A 47 -3.50 5.59 0.49
C VAL A 47 -4.01 6.77 1.29
N THR A 48 -3.67 6.79 2.57
CA THR A 48 -3.94 7.95 3.42
C THR A 48 -2.84 8.08 4.47
N ASP A 49 -2.58 9.28 4.92
CA ASP A 49 -1.68 9.53 6.05
C ASP A 49 -2.45 9.72 7.36
N VAL A 50 -3.75 9.46 7.32
CA VAL A 50 -4.63 9.55 8.49
C VAL A 50 -5.01 8.14 8.92
N PRO A 51 -4.98 7.83 10.23
CA PRO A 51 -5.39 6.50 10.70
C PRO A 51 -6.79 6.12 10.25
N ILE A 52 -7.03 4.83 10.13
CA ILE A 52 -8.35 4.30 9.78
C ILE A 52 -8.99 3.72 11.04
N THR A 53 -10.21 4.15 11.33
CA THR A 53 -10.98 3.66 12.48
C THR A 53 -12.07 2.73 11.96
N TYR A 54 -11.84 1.42 12.11
CA TYR A 54 -12.78 0.45 11.56
C TYR A 54 -14.12 0.45 12.28
N LEU A 55 -14.08 0.47 13.61
CA LEU A 55 -15.32 0.44 14.38
C LEU A 55 -15.99 1.82 14.35
N GLY A 56 -17.14 1.85 13.76
CA GLY A 56 -17.94 3.08 13.71
C GLY A 56 -17.75 3.91 12.44
N TYR A 57 -16.63 3.74 11.74
CA TYR A 57 -16.34 4.56 10.57
C TYR A 57 -16.08 3.79 9.30
N VAL A 58 -16.12 2.47 9.34
CA VAL A 58 -16.10 1.67 8.12
C VAL A 58 -17.38 0.85 8.11
N ASN A 59 -18.14 0.97 7.04
CA ASN A 59 -19.42 0.29 6.92
C ASN A 59 -19.18 -1.23 6.93
N ARG A 60 -19.84 -1.92 7.86
CA ARG A 60 -19.58 -3.35 8.09
C ARG A 60 -20.13 -4.23 6.99
N ASP A 61 -21.04 -3.70 6.18
CA ASP A 61 -21.68 -4.47 5.11
C ASP A 61 -21.06 -4.20 3.75
N THR A 62 -20.48 -3.01 3.56
CA THR A 62 -19.99 -2.59 2.25
C THR A 62 -18.49 -2.31 2.22
N GLY A 63 -17.86 -2.11 3.37
CA GLY A 63 -16.45 -1.74 3.43
C GLY A 63 -16.16 -0.31 3.03
N VAL A 64 -17.19 0.53 2.91
CA VAL A 64 -16.99 1.94 2.56
C VAL A 64 -16.59 2.71 3.81
N ILE A 65 -15.56 3.53 3.69
CA ILE A 65 -15.15 4.42 4.77
C ILE A 65 -16.18 5.55 4.86
N GLU A 66 -16.75 5.73 6.04
CA GLU A 66 -17.81 6.72 6.27
C GLU A 66 -17.41 7.59 7.45
N GLU A 67 -16.36 8.35 7.27
CA GLU A 67 -15.84 9.24 8.30
C GLU A 67 -15.77 10.65 7.73
N PRO A 68 -16.67 11.54 8.12
CA PRO A 68 -16.65 12.92 7.61
C PRO A 68 -15.32 13.59 7.88
N GLY A 69 -14.75 14.19 6.85
CA GLY A 69 -13.45 14.86 6.96
C GLY A 69 -12.24 13.96 6.75
N HIS A 70 -12.43 12.65 6.66
CA HIS A 70 -11.34 11.75 6.36
C HIS A 70 -11.01 11.82 4.87
N PRO A 71 -9.69 11.76 4.49
CA PRO A 71 -9.33 11.81 3.07
C PRO A 71 -9.97 10.72 2.21
N LEU A 72 -10.32 9.58 2.82
CA LEU A 72 -10.93 8.47 2.09
C LEU A 72 -12.41 8.30 2.39
N ASP A 73 -13.06 9.35 2.94
CA ASP A 73 -14.50 9.29 3.19
C ASP A 73 -15.26 8.97 1.90
N GLY A 74 -16.12 7.98 1.97
CA GLY A 74 -16.92 7.54 0.82
C GLY A 74 -16.25 6.51 -0.08
N VAL A 75 -15.04 6.08 0.26
CA VAL A 75 -14.27 5.18 -0.61
C VAL A 75 -14.32 3.75 -0.08
N PRO A 76 -14.62 2.76 -0.93
CA PRO A 76 -14.61 1.36 -0.49
C PRO A 76 -13.18 0.82 -0.42
N ILE A 77 -12.93 -0.03 0.60
CA ILE A 77 -11.61 -0.67 0.75
C ILE A 77 -11.52 -2.00 0.02
N LYS A 78 -12.60 -2.47 -0.55
CA LYS A 78 -12.66 -3.79 -1.19
C LYS A 78 -11.60 -3.92 -2.27
N ASP A 79 -10.84 -5.02 -2.20
CA ASP A 79 -9.84 -5.41 -3.19
C ASP A 79 -8.71 -4.39 -3.36
N ALA A 80 -8.59 -3.43 -2.47
CA ALA A 80 -7.52 -2.43 -2.53
C ALA A 80 -6.27 -2.91 -1.81
N VAL A 81 -5.12 -2.40 -2.24
CA VAL A 81 -3.91 -2.44 -1.42
C VAL A 81 -4.02 -1.22 -0.51
N LEU A 82 -4.39 -1.46 0.74
CA LEU A 82 -4.72 -0.40 1.68
C LEU A 82 -3.47 0.04 2.43
N ILE A 83 -3.08 1.30 2.24
CA ILE A 83 -1.83 1.84 2.80
C ILE A 83 -2.18 3.02 3.71
N TYR A 84 -1.90 2.87 5.00
CA TYR A 84 -2.23 3.89 5.99
C TYR A 84 -1.30 3.74 7.20
N PRO A 85 -1.27 4.76 8.09
CA PRO A 85 -0.31 4.72 9.20
C PRO A 85 -0.58 3.57 10.16
N LYS A 86 -1.82 3.44 10.62
CA LYS A 86 -2.21 2.40 11.57
C LYS A 86 -3.72 2.46 11.75
N GLY A 87 -4.27 1.41 12.35
CA GLY A 87 -5.66 1.41 12.79
C GLY A 87 -5.80 2.24 14.05
N SER A 88 -7.02 2.68 14.31
CA SER A 88 -7.34 3.53 15.44
C SER A 88 -8.63 3.05 16.08
N GLY A 89 -8.82 3.42 17.33
CA GLY A 89 -10.08 3.17 18.03
C GLY A 89 -10.01 1.98 18.98
N SER A 90 -11.12 1.28 19.10
CA SER A 90 -11.33 0.24 20.08
C SER A 90 -10.59 -1.05 19.77
N THR A 91 -10.28 -1.83 20.81
CA THR A 91 -9.72 -3.18 20.65
C THR A 91 -10.69 -4.13 19.97
N VAL A 92 -11.95 -3.71 19.78
CA VAL A 92 -12.95 -4.48 19.04
C VAL A 92 -12.84 -4.23 17.54
N ALA A 93 -12.11 -3.19 17.13
CA ALA A 93 -11.95 -2.86 15.71
C ALA A 93 -11.48 -4.01 14.83
N PRO A 94 -10.57 -4.89 15.27
CA PRO A 94 -10.15 -6.01 14.44
C PRO A 94 -11.30 -6.89 13.99
N PHE A 95 -12.35 -7.01 14.78
CA PHE A 95 -13.50 -7.84 14.41
C PHE A 95 -14.28 -7.26 13.24
N VAL A 96 -14.32 -5.93 13.12
CA VAL A 96 -14.95 -5.29 11.97
C VAL A 96 -14.17 -5.62 10.71
N LEU A 97 -12.85 -5.47 10.77
CA LEU A 97 -11.98 -5.78 9.63
C LEU A 97 -12.08 -7.26 9.26
N MET A 98 -12.07 -8.14 10.25
CA MET A 98 -12.19 -9.58 10.01
C MET A 98 -13.51 -9.91 9.32
N GLY A 99 -14.60 -9.31 9.76
CA GLY A 99 -15.91 -9.53 9.14
C GLY A 99 -15.92 -9.11 7.69
N LEU A 100 -15.30 -7.96 7.37
CA LEU A 100 -15.21 -7.48 6.00
C LEU A 100 -14.38 -8.43 5.13
N ILE A 101 -13.26 -8.89 5.65
CA ILE A 101 -12.43 -9.85 4.92
C ILE A 101 -13.21 -11.13 4.66
N TYR A 102 -13.89 -11.62 5.68
CA TYR A 102 -14.65 -12.86 5.58
C TYR A 102 -15.76 -12.78 4.54
N THR A 103 -16.44 -11.64 4.45
CA THR A 103 -17.55 -11.47 3.52
C THR A 103 -17.13 -11.00 2.13
N GLY A 104 -15.83 -10.78 1.91
CA GLY A 104 -15.32 -10.40 0.59
C GLY A 104 -15.28 -8.90 0.32
N PHE A 105 -15.48 -8.07 1.35
CA PHE A 105 -15.42 -6.62 1.21
C PHE A 105 -14.15 -6.01 1.80
N GLY A 106 -13.20 -6.85 2.18
CA GLY A 106 -11.94 -6.39 2.73
C GLY A 106 -10.89 -6.07 1.67
N PRO A 107 -9.77 -5.50 2.10
CA PRO A 107 -8.67 -5.20 1.19
C PRO A 107 -7.95 -6.48 0.75
N ILE A 108 -7.23 -6.39 -0.36
CA ILE A 108 -6.44 -7.51 -0.86
C ILE A 108 -5.09 -7.60 -0.15
N ALA A 109 -4.61 -6.49 0.39
CA ALA A 109 -3.38 -6.42 1.17
C ALA A 109 -3.44 -5.19 2.06
N ILE A 110 -2.71 -5.24 3.17
CA ILE A 110 -2.66 -4.14 4.12
C ILE A 110 -1.20 -3.75 4.37
N VAL A 111 -0.91 -2.46 4.22
CA VAL A 111 0.39 -1.89 4.52
C VAL A 111 0.21 -0.82 5.57
N ASN A 112 0.82 -1.01 6.73
CA ASN A 112 0.82 0.01 7.77
C ASN A 112 2.22 0.62 7.88
N ARG A 113 2.29 1.95 8.05
CA ARG A 113 3.56 2.59 8.29
C ARG A 113 4.18 2.04 9.56
N ASP A 114 3.37 1.96 10.62
CA ASP A 114 3.79 1.44 11.91
C ASP A 114 3.06 0.15 12.19
N VAL A 115 3.75 -0.84 12.74
CA VAL A 115 3.10 -2.11 13.08
C VAL A 115 1.92 -1.82 14.00
N CYS A 116 0.78 -2.42 13.69
CA CYS A 116 -0.46 -2.05 14.38
C CYS A 116 -1.09 -3.25 15.06
N PRO A 117 -1.21 -3.22 16.40
CA PRO A 117 -1.83 -4.34 17.13
C PRO A 117 -3.32 -4.50 16.88
N LEU A 118 -3.95 -3.51 16.24
CA LEU A 118 -5.37 -3.64 15.88
C LEU A 118 -5.54 -4.29 14.50
N THR A 119 -4.62 -4.06 13.59
CA THR A 119 -4.72 -4.54 12.22
C THR A 119 -4.04 -5.88 12.00
N LEU A 120 -2.85 -6.05 12.58
CA LEU A 120 -2.02 -7.22 12.34
C LEU A 120 -2.72 -8.54 12.67
N PRO A 121 -3.37 -8.67 13.85
CA PRO A 121 -4.00 -9.94 14.17
C PRO A 121 -5.11 -10.33 13.20
N ALA A 122 -5.89 -9.37 12.74
CA ALA A 122 -6.96 -9.65 11.80
C ALA A 122 -6.39 -10.15 10.48
N ALA A 123 -5.36 -9.50 9.99
CA ALA A 123 -4.70 -9.91 8.74
C ALA A 123 -4.09 -11.30 8.89
N SER A 124 -3.43 -11.54 10.03
CA SER A 124 -2.78 -12.82 10.29
C SER A 124 -3.79 -13.96 10.32
N LEU A 125 -4.87 -13.78 11.06
CA LEU A 125 -5.88 -14.83 11.22
C LEU A 125 -6.58 -15.19 9.92
N LEU A 126 -6.83 -14.19 9.08
CA LEU A 126 -7.59 -14.43 7.86
C LEU A 126 -6.70 -14.52 6.62
N GLY A 127 -5.39 -14.53 6.80
CA GLY A 127 -4.46 -14.77 5.69
C GLY A 127 -4.34 -13.63 4.70
N VAL A 128 -4.62 -12.39 5.14
CA VAL A 128 -4.44 -11.23 4.26
C VAL A 128 -2.99 -10.78 4.31
N PRO A 129 -2.33 -10.60 3.16
CA PRO A 129 -0.96 -10.08 3.13
C PRO A 129 -0.83 -8.80 3.93
N TYR A 130 0.13 -8.77 4.84
CA TYR A 130 0.35 -7.64 5.74
C TYR A 130 1.82 -7.27 5.76
N ALA A 131 2.12 -5.97 5.67
CA ALA A 131 3.49 -5.47 5.69
C ALA A 131 3.56 -4.16 6.45
N HIS A 132 4.74 -3.87 7.00
CA HIS A 132 4.96 -2.67 7.79
C HIS A 132 6.45 -2.32 7.83
N GLY A 133 6.77 -1.18 8.41
CA GLY A 133 8.15 -0.83 8.69
C GLY A 133 9.01 -0.64 7.45
N PHE A 134 8.45 -0.06 6.41
CA PHE A 134 9.19 0.18 5.18
C PHE A 134 10.26 1.25 5.37
N ARG A 135 11.37 1.08 4.67
CA ARG A 135 12.47 2.04 4.71
C ARG A 135 12.00 3.43 4.30
N ASP A 136 11.19 3.51 3.26
CA ASP A 136 10.58 4.76 2.80
C ASP A 136 9.09 4.69 3.11
N ASP A 137 8.56 5.76 3.69
CA ASP A 137 7.18 5.78 4.15
C ASP A 137 6.20 5.66 2.96
N PRO A 138 5.48 4.54 2.83
CA PRO A 138 4.60 4.38 1.68
C PRO A 138 3.42 5.34 1.70
N THR A 139 3.04 5.89 2.85
CA THR A 139 1.93 6.84 2.90
C THR A 139 2.29 8.16 2.21
N THR A 140 3.59 8.44 2.03
CA THR A 140 4.03 9.65 1.34
C THR A 140 4.54 9.37 -0.07
N GLN A 141 4.90 8.13 -0.37
CA GLN A 141 5.54 7.79 -1.64
C GLN A 141 4.59 7.18 -2.66
N VAL A 142 3.46 6.66 -2.20
CA VAL A 142 2.48 6.00 -3.06
C VAL A 142 1.21 6.84 -3.05
N ASN A 143 0.58 6.98 -4.20
CA ASN A 143 -0.67 7.75 -4.33
C ASN A 143 -1.83 6.81 -4.57
N THR A 144 -3.01 7.21 -4.10
CA THR A 144 -4.24 6.47 -4.38
C THR A 144 -4.41 6.33 -5.88
N GLY A 145 -4.70 5.11 -6.31
CA GLY A 145 -4.87 4.78 -7.71
C GLY A 145 -3.64 4.21 -8.38
N ASP A 146 -2.47 4.31 -7.73
CA ASP A 146 -1.25 3.69 -8.27
C ASP A 146 -1.43 2.17 -8.30
N GLU A 147 -0.86 1.54 -9.34
CA GLU A 147 -0.79 0.09 -9.38
C GLU A 147 0.45 -0.33 -8.61
N VAL A 148 0.26 -1.14 -7.58
CA VAL A 148 1.38 -1.57 -6.74
C VAL A 148 1.42 -3.08 -6.65
N SER A 149 2.62 -3.61 -6.45
CA SER A 149 2.82 -5.02 -6.17
C SER A 149 3.61 -5.17 -4.89
N LEU A 150 3.32 -6.23 -4.17
CA LEU A 150 3.98 -6.56 -2.92
C LEU A 150 4.41 -8.02 -2.98
N THR A 151 5.64 -8.29 -2.57
CA THR A 151 6.17 -9.65 -2.53
C THR A 151 6.84 -9.89 -1.19
N LEU A 152 6.41 -10.94 -0.49
CA LEU A 152 7.04 -11.36 0.75
C LEU A 152 7.94 -12.54 0.46
N SER A 153 9.20 -12.45 0.87
CA SER A 153 10.15 -13.53 0.78
C SER A 153 11.18 -13.37 1.89
N GLY A 154 11.41 -14.43 2.66
CA GLY A 154 12.41 -14.38 3.72
C GLY A 154 12.15 -13.32 4.78
N GLY A 155 10.91 -13.04 5.07
CA GLY A 155 10.54 -12.06 6.08
C GLY A 155 10.55 -10.62 5.58
N GLU A 156 11.04 -10.37 4.38
CA GLU A 156 11.06 -9.03 3.80
C GLU A 156 9.96 -8.87 2.77
N VAL A 157 9.38 -7.67 2.75
CA VAL A 157 8.36 -7.33 1.75
C VAL A 157 8.91 -6.25 0.84
N SER A 158 8.87 -6.52 -0.46
CA SER A 158 9.18 -5.53 -1.47
C SER A 158 7.87 -4.90 -1.93
N LEU A 159 7.78 -3.58 -1.82
CA LEU A 159 6.65 -2.81 -2.33
C LEU A 159 7.12 -2.05 -3.55
N ARG A 160 6.41 -2.19 -4.65
CA ARG A 160 6.79 -1.62 -5.93
C ARG A 160 5.63 -0.92 -6.56
N VAL A 161 5.83 0.32 -7.03
CA VAL A 161 4.83 1.01 -7.82
C VAL A 161 5.08 0.63 -9.28
N GLU A 162 4.17 -0.14 -9.85
CA GLU A 162 4.31 -0.60 -11.24
C GLU A 162 3.85 0.45 -12.23
N ALA A 163 2.83 1.21 -11.87
CA ALA A 163 2.32 2.27 -12.71
C ALA A 163 1.68 3.34 -11.83
N ARG A 164 1.94 4.59 -12.13
CA ARG A 164 1.36 5.71 -11.39
C ARG A 164 -0.05 5.99 -11.88
N SER A 165 -0.87 6.46 -10.94
CA SER A 165 -2.21 6.90 -11.28
C SER A 165 -2.14 8.11 -12.21
N THR A 166 -3.00 8.11 -13.25
CA THR A 166 -3.10 9.23 -14.15
C THR A 166 -4.24 10.15 -13.79
N GLU A 167 -4.97 9.82 -12.73
CA GLU A 167 -6.08 10.65 -12.27
C GLU A 167 -5.62 11.68 -11.27
N ASP A 168 -6.26 12.80 -11.30
CA ASP A 168 -5.94 13.88 -10.35
C ASP A 168 -6.83 13.87 -9.13
#